data_93afbe93586315905a810f862e640fbc
#
_entry.id   93afbe93586315905a810f862e640fbc
#
_cell.length_a   1.000
_cell.length_b   1.000
_cell.length_c   1.000
_cell.angle_alpha   90.00
_cell.angle_beta   90.00
_cell.angle_gamma   90.00
#
_symmetry.space_group_name_H-M   'P 1'
#
loop_
_entity.id
_entity.type
_entity.pdbx_description
1 polymer ?
#
loop_
_entity_poly.entity_id
_entity_poly.type
_entity_poly.pdbx_seq_one_letter_code
_entity_poly.pdbx_strand_id
1 'polypeptide(L)'
;MAKKSKPIRREFVLMNKNTPFQYQEAYKSLRTNLNFMAMGKACKKLIFTSAIPGEGKSSVALNLAVSLAETGSRVLVIDCDLRKPVIHRYLKIDNSAYKGITSALADGSL
;
A
#
# COMPACT_ATOMS: atom_id res chain seq x y z
N MET A 1 21.97 -33.64 -8.25
CA MET A 1 21.01 -32.64 -8.78
C MET A 1 20.78 -31.57 -7.73
N ALA A 2 21.15 -30.34 -8.03
CA ALA A 2 20.83 -29.24 -7.15
C ALA A 2 19.32 -28.99 -7.18
N LYS A 3 18.67 -29.12 -6.04
CA LYS A 3 17.27 -28.67 -5.89
C LYS A 3 17.26 -27.17 -6.12
N LYS A 4 16.50 -26.71 -7.12
CA LYS A 4 16.20 -25.29 -7.23
C LYS A 4 15.53 -24.85 -5.95
N SER A 5 16.16 -23.96 -5.17
CA SER A 5 15.52 -23.33 -4.05
C SER A 5 14.29 -22.58 -4.56
N LYS A 6 13.14 -22.83 -3.96
CA LYS A 6 11.94 -22.03 -4.23
C LYS A 6 12.25 -20.58 -3.85
N PRO A 7 11.88 -19.59 -4.69
CA PRO A 7 12.06 -18.21 -4.31
C PRO A 7 11.32 -17.97 -2.98
N ILE A 8 12.00 -17.30 -2.04
CA ILE A 8 11.38 -16.89 -0.78
C ILE A 8 10.28 -15.92 -1.13
N ARG A 9 9.02 -16.36 -1.04
CA ARG A 9 7.88 -15.47 -1.12
C ARG A 9 7.84 -14.68 0.18
N ARG A 10 8.08 -13.39 0.10
CA ARG A 10 7.81 -12.50 1.21
C ARG A 10 6.30 -12.46 1.40
N GLU A 11 5.83 -13.04 2.50
CA GLU A 11 4.44 -12.91 2.86
C GLU A 11 4.14 -11.44 3.19
N PHE A 12 3.05 -10.94 2.61
CA PHE A 12 2.55 -9.64 2.98
C PHE A 12 1.92 -9.72 4.37
N VAL A 13 2.37 -8.87 5.26
CA VAL A 13 1.78 -8.73 6.59
C VAL A 13 1.16 -7.34 6.71
N LEU A 14 -0.16 -7.30 6.77
CA LEU A 14 -0.87 -6.07 7.08
C LEU A 14 -0.71 -5.75 8.56
N MET A 15 -0.32 -4.53 8.86
CA MET A 15 -0.12 -4.08 10.23
C MET A 15 -1.41 -4.17 11.04
N ASN A 16 -1.32 -4.75 12.23
CA ASN A 16 -2.41 -4.89 13.19
C ASN A 16 -1.89 -4.78 14.62
N LYS A 17 -2.75 -4.98 15.62
CA LYS A 17 -2.38 -4.89 17.04
C LYS A 17 -1.29 -5.89 17.47
N ASN A 18 -1.16 -6.99 16.74
CA ASN A 18 -0.19 -8.06 17.03
C ASN A 18 1.12 -7.88 16.25
N THR A 19 1.23 -6.85 15.43
CA THR A 19 2.46 -6.55 14.68
C THR A 19 3.57 -6.19 15.67
N PRO A 20 4.82 -6.68 15.45
CA PRO A 20 5.94 -6.32 16.31
C PRO A 20 6.08 -4.82 16.49
N PHE A 21 6.39 -4.40 17.70
CA PHE A 21 6.49 -2.99 18.10
C PHE A 21 7.40 -2.17 17.18
N GLN A 22 8.53 -2.73 16.76
CA GLN A 22 9.47 -2.06 15.86
C GLN A 22 8.85 -1.67 14.52
N TYR A 23 8.00 -2.53 13.94
CA TYR A 23 7.29 -2.22 12.71
C TYR A 23 6.26 -1.12 12.90
N GLN A 24 5.51 -1.19 13.99
CA GLN A 24 4.53 -0.16 14.31
C GLN A 24 5.20 1.21 14.49
N GLU A 25 6.31 1.26 15.21
CA GLU A 25 7.06 2.49 15.43
C GLU A 25 7.68 3.04 14.14
N ALA A 26 8.16 2.19 13.24
CA ALA A 26 8.70 2.61 11.96
C ALA A 26 7.63 3.33 11.11
N TYR A 27 6.42 2.79 11.04
CA TYR A 27 5.32 3.43 10.30
C TYR A 27 4.80 4.69 11.00
N LYS A 28 4.78 4.73 12.32
CA LYS A 28 4.45 5.96 13.07
C LYS A 28 5.45 7.07 12.82
N SER A 29 6.74 6.76 12.78
CA SER A 29 7.79 7.73 12.44
C SER A 29 7.65 8.23 11.02
N LEU A 30 7.41 7.35 10.07
CA LEU A 30 7.19 7.71 8.68
C LEU A 30 5.96 8.61 8.53
N ARG A 31 4.86 8.27 9.18
CA ARG A 31 3.64 9.07 9.21
C ARG A 31 3.89 10.46 9.78
N THR A 32 4.59 10.56 10.90
CA THR A 32 4.93 11.84 11.53
C THR A 32 5.74 12.72 10.60
N ASN A 33 6.76 12.18 9.97
CA ASN A 33 7.60 12.90 9.01
C ASN A 33 6.81 13.38 7.80
N LEU A 34 5.94 12.54 7.26
CA LEU A 34 5.09 12.91 6.13
C LEU A 34 4.09 14.00 6.49
N ASN A 35 3.47 13.93 7.65
CA ASN A 35 2.55 14.95 8.14
C ASN A 35 3.26 16.29 8.32
N PHE A 36 4.48 16.27 8.82
CA PHE A 36 5.29 17.47 8.97
C PHE A 36 5.67 18.09 7.63
N MET A 37 6.11 17.29 6.67
CA MET A 37 6.48 17.75 5.33
C MET A 37 5.29 18.33 4.54
N ALA A 38 4.10 17.88 4.84
CA ALA A 38 2.89 18.26 4.13
C ALA A 38 2.00 19.23 4.94
N MET A 39 2.54 19.87 5.95
CA MET A 39 1.83 20.86 6.77
C MET A 39 1.20 21.95 5.90
N GLY A 40 -0.03 22.30 6.22
CA GLY A 40 -0.77 23.33 5.52
C GLY A 40 -1.45 22.89 4.22
N LYS A 41 -1.31 21.63 3.80
CA LYS A 41 -2.00 21.11 2.62
C LYS A 41 -3.31 20.41 3.03
N ALA A 42 -4.40 20.79 2.37
CA ALA A 42 -5.71 20.18 2.61
C ALA A 42 -5.80 18.73 2.12
N CYS A 43 -5.09 18.39 1.04
CA CYS A 43 -5.01 17.05 0.49
C CYS A 43 -3.56 16.72 0.16
N LYS A 44 -3.11 15.58 0.62
CA LYS A 44 -1.74 15.08 0.39
C LYS A 44 -1.78 13.97 -0.63
N LYS A 45 -0.89 14.01 -1.60
CA LYS A 45 -0.75 12.99 -2.64
C LYS A 45 0.63 12.36 -2.51
N LEU A 46 0.70 11.05 -2.38
CA LEU A 46 1.93 10.28 -2.24
C LEU A 46 2.03 9.27 -3.37
N ILE A 47 3.19 9.20 -3.98
CA ILE A 47 3.50 8.22 -5.03
C ILE A 47 4.58 7.30 -4.50
N PHE A 48 4.30 5.99 -4.56
CA PHE A 48 5.26 4.95 -4.23
C PHE A 48 5.77 4.31 -5.51
N THR A 49 7.07 4.28 -5.67
CA THR A 49 7.72 3.67 -6.83
C THR A 49 8.95 2.89 -6.38
N SER A 50 9.34 1.91 -7.19
CA SER A 50 10.56 1.14 -7.01
C SER A 50 11.20 0.86 -8.36
N ALA A 51 12.52 0.66 -8.35
CA ALA A 51 13.27 0.35 -9.57
C ALA A 51 13.01 -1.08 -10.07
N ILE A 52 12.70 -1.99 -9.16
CA ILE A 52 12.54 -3.42 -9.44
C ILE A 52 11.25 -3.94 -8.82
N PRO A 53 10.50 -4.84 -9.48
CA PRO A 53 9.35 -5.51 -8.86
C PRO A 53 9.78 -6.30 -7.61
N GLY A 54 8.94 -6.35 -6.60
CA GLY A 54 9.18 -7.14 -5.39
C GLY A 54 9.99 -6.46 -4.29
N GLU A 55 10.26 -5.15 -4.40
CA GLU A 55 10.98 -4.38 -3.36
C GLU A 55 10.11 -3.97 -2.17
N GLY A 56 8.91 -4.49 -2.06
CA GLY A 56 8.00 -4.17 -0.96
C GLY A 56 7.21 -2.87 -1.11
N LYS A 57 7.19 -2.29 -2.30
CA LYS A 57 6.47 -1.04 -2.60
C LYS A 57 5.01 -1.07 -2.16
N SER A 58 4.27 -2.09 -2.57
CA SER A 58 2.85 -2.22 -2.23
C SER A 58 2.62 -2.48 -0.74
N SER A 59 3.51 -3.23 -0.11
CA SER A 59 3.47 -3.49 1.33
C SER A 59 3.67 -2.21 2.14
N VAL A 60 4.66 -1.41 1.79
CA VAL A 60 4.93 -0.13 2.46
C VAL A 60 3.79 0.84 2.26
N ALA A 61 3.30 0.98 1.03
CA ALA A 61 2.19 1.90 0.72
C ALA A 61 0.93 1.53 1.49
N LEU A 62 0.58 0.26 1.54
CA LEU A 62 -0.64 -0.20 2.20
C LEU A 62 -0.54 -0.09 3.72
N ASN A 63 0.59 -0.45 4.32
CA ASN A 63 0.79 -0.32 5.76
C ASN A 63 0.86 1.15 6.21
N LEU A 64 1.43 2.02 5.40
CA LEU A 64 1.38 3.46 5.66
C LEU A 64 -0.05 3.99 5.60
N ALA A 65 -0.85 3.53 4.64
CA ALA A 65 -2.26 3.89 4.54
C ALA A 65 -3.04 3.49 5.80
N VAL A 66 -2.81 2.28 6.31
CA VAL A 66 -3.39 1.82 7.58
C VAL A 66 -2.96 2.73 8.74
N SER A 67 -1.69 3.04 8.83
CA SER A 67 -1.15 3.91 9.87
C SER A 67 -1.77 5.30 9.84
N LEU A 68 -1.97 5.87 8.67
CA LEU A 68 -2.65 7.16 8.51
C LEU A 68 -4.14 7.09 8.87
N ALA A 69 -4.81 6.02 8.48
CA ALA A 69 -6.22 5.81 8.80
C ALA A 69 -6.47 5.67 10.31
N GLU A 70 -5.54 5.06 11.03
CA GLU A 70 -5.61 4.92 12.49
C GLU A 70 -5.67 6.26 13.23
N THR A 71 -5.19 7.33 12.63
CA THR A 71 -5.27 8.68 13.20
C THR A 71 -6.52 9.46 12.80
N GLY A 72 -7.48 8.81 12.15
CA GLY A 72 -8.73 9.42 11.72
C GLY A 72 -8.66 10.09 10.33
N SER A 73 -7.53 10.01 9.63
CA SER A 73 -7.41 10.52 8.27
C SER A 73 -8.19 9.67 7.28
N ARG A 74 -8.84 10.31 6.32
CA ARG A 74 -9.43 9.61 5.18
C ARG A 74 -8.33 9.32 4.16
N VAL A 75 -8.14 8.05 3.82
CA VAL A 75 -7.07 7.60 2.95
C VAL A 75 -7.65 6.86 1.76
N LEU A 76 -7.25 7.26 0.56
CA LEU A 76 -7.53 6.55 -0.68
C LEU A 76 -6.26 5.90 -1.17
N VAL A 77 -6.28 4.60 -1.38
CA VAL A 77 -5.18 3.85 -1.98
C VAL A 77 -5.55 3.50 -3.43
N ILE A 78 -4.67 3.86 -4.34
CA ILE A 78 -4.86 3.58 -5.77
C ILE A 78 -3.73 2.67 -6.22
N ASP A 79 -4.08 1.50 -6.74
CA ASP A 79 -3.11 0.59 -7.34
C ASP A 79 -2.94 0.96 -8.82
N CYS A 80 -1.83 1.63 -9.12
CA CYS A 80 -1.50 2.06 -10.49
C CYS A 80 -0.65 1.03 -11.23
N ASP A 81 -0.36 -0.11 -10.66
CA ASP A 81 0.29 -1.22 -11.36
C ASP A 81 -0.75 -2.00 -12.16
N LEU A 82 -1.03 -1.53 -13.37
CA LEU A 82 -2.08 -2.10 -14.23
C LEU A 82 -1.69 -3.45 -14.83
N ARG A 83 -0.41 -3.79 -14.82
CA ARG A 83 0.08 -5.08 -15.36
C ARG A 83 0.00 -6.19 -14.33
N LYS A 84 0.41 -5.91 -13.10
CA LYS A 84 0.44 -6.89 -12.00
C LYS A 84 -0.13 -6.26 -10.73
N PRO A 85 -1.42 -5.94 -10.70
CA PRO A 85 -2.03 -5.39 -9.49
C PRO A 85 -2.02 -6.44 -8.39
N VAL A 86 -1.63 -6.04 -7.17
CA VAL A 86 -1.48 -6.96 -6.04
C VAL A 86 -2.23 -6.53 -4.78
N ILE A 87 -2.62 -5.24 -4.68
CA ILE A 87 -3.23 -4.72 -3.45
C ILE A 87 -4.52 -5.45 -3.11
N HIS A 88 -5.37 -5.73 -4.10
CA HIS A 88 -6.59 -6.50 -3.88
C HIS A 88 -6.34 -7.90 -3.32
N ARG A 89 -5.23 -8.54 -3.74
CA ARG A 89 -4.82 -9.86 -3.21
C ARG A 89 -4.39 -9.75 -1.77
N TYR A 90 -3.64 -8.71 -1.42
CA TYR A 90 -3.19 -8.49 -0.05
C TYR A 90 -4.34 -8.23 0.91
N LEU A 91 -5.37 -7.56 0.44
CA LEU A 91 -6.58 -7.29 1.21
C LEU A 91 -7.62 -8.41 1.12
N LYS A 92 -7.35 -9.45 0.33
CA LYS A 92 -8.27 -10.56 0.08
C LYS A 92 -9.64 -10.11 -0.44
N ILE A 93 -9.62 -9.15 -1.37
CA ILE A 93 -10.80 -8.62 -2.03
C ILE A 93 -10.93 -9.27 -3.42
N ASP A 94 -12.11 -9.79 -3.73
CA ASP A 94 -12.43 -10.20 -5.09
C ASP A 94 -12.74 -8.96 -5.92
N ASN A 95 -11.85 -8.64 -6.86
CA ASN A 95 -11.99 -7.44 -7.71
C ASN A 95 -12.84 -7.65 -8.96
N SER A 96 -13.32 -8.87 -9.20
CA SER A 96 -14.12 -9.17 -10.41
C SER A 96 -15.47 -8.45 -10.42
N ALA A 97 -16.02 -8.11 -9.26
CA ALA A 97 -17.30 -7.42 -9.11
C ALA A 97 -17.17 -5.89 -9.07
N TYR A 98 -15.97 -5.34 -9.14
CA TYR A 98 -15.72 -3.91 -8.94
C TYR A 98 -15.03 -3.28 -10.15
N LYS A 99 -15.33 -2.02 -10.39
CA LYS A 99 -14.63 -1.22 -11.40
C LYS A 99 -13.24 -0.81 -10.91
N GLY A 100 -12.26 -0.91 -11.80
CA GLY A 100 -10.91 -0.39 -11.56
C GLY A 100 -10.76 1.07 -12.00
N ILE A 101 -9.56 1.62 -11.82
CA ILE A 101 -9.24 3.00 -12.17
C ILE A 101 -9.39 3.27 -13.67
N THR A 102 -9.02 2.32 -14.53
CA THR A 102 -9.17 2.47 -15.97
C THR A 102 -10.63 2.59 -16.37
N SER A 103 -11.52 1.79 -15.77
CA SER A 103 -12.96 1.89 -16.01
C SER A 103 -13.52 3.21 -15.49
N ALA A 104 -13.08 3.65 -14.31
CA ALA A 104 -13.51 4.90 -13.70
C ALA A 104 -13.08 6.12 -14.52
N LEU A 105 -11.88 6.09 -15.10
CA LEU A 105 -11.39 7.14 -15.99
C LEU A 105 -12.15 7.16 -17.30
N ALA A 106 -12.48 5.97 -17.86
CA ALA A 106 -13.18 5.86 -19.13
C ALA A 106 -14.64 6.32 -19.05
N ASP A 107 -15.32 6.07 -17.93
CA ASP A 107 -16.73 6.45 -17.74
C ASP A 107 -16.93 7.78 -17.00
N GLY A 108 -15.86 8.44 -16.61
CA GLY A 108 -15.91 9.73 -15.93
C GLY A 108 -16.41 9.70 -14.50
N SER A 109 -16.39 8.54 -13.85
CA SER A 109 -16.87 8.37 -12.47
C SER A 109 -15.87 8.79 -11.38
N LEU A 110 -14.72 9.25 -11.77
CA LEU A 110 -13.74 9.84 -10.84
C LEU A 110 -14.04 11.30 -10.55
#